data_296861741c5dcb8ec9899311e7f1da98
#
_entry.id   296861741c5dcb8ec9899311e7f1da98
#
_cell.length_a   1.000
_cell.length_b   1.000
_cell.length_c   1.000
_cell.angle_alpha   90.00
_cell.angle_beta   90.00
_cell.angle_gamma   90.00
#
_symmetry.space_group_name_H-M   'P 1'
#
loop_
_entity.id
_entity.type
_entity.pdbx_description
1 polymer ?
#
loop_
_entity_poly.entity_id
_entity_poly.type
_entity_poly.pdbx_seq_one_letter_code
_entity_poly.pdbx_strand_id
1 'polypeptide(L)'
;VYIDLGFFETMRTQLGAAGVKVQPVFITVDPERDTAAVLKDYVRTFGDDVIALRGTLEQTQAAAREFKVFFGKVPGKTEGSYTIDHTAGSFVFDPKGQVRLFVRYGGGAEALASDLKLLLEGA
;
A
#
# COMPACT_ATOMS: atom_id res chain seq x y z
N VAL A 1 9.97 -3.69 -3.39
CA VAL A 1 8.85 -3.37 -2.51
C VAL A 1 8.52 -4.58 -1.64
N TYR A 2 8.30 -4.33 -0.36
CA TYR A 2 7.96 -5.37 0.60
C TYR A 2 6.67 -5.00 1.32
N ILE A 3 5.71 -5.91 1.27
CA ILE A 3 4.47 -5.82 2.05
C ILE A 3 4.45 -7.04 2.98
N ASP A 4 4.06 -6.82 4.22
CA ASP A 4 3.88 -7.92 5.15
C ASP A 4 2.60 -8.67 4.81
N LEU A 5 2.75 -9.82 4.17
CA LEU A 5 1.64 -10.67 3.77
C LEU A 5 0.83 -11.15 4.99
N GLY A 6 1.51 -11.48 6.07
CA GLY A 6 0.84 -11.91 7.31
C GLY A 6 -0.04 -10.81 7.89
N PHE A 7 0.43 -9.57 7.88
CA PHE A 7 -0.37 -8.41 8.29
C PHE A 7 -1.64 -8.28 7.45
N PHE A 8 -1.49 -8.37 6.13
CA PHE A 8 -2.61 -8.20 5.20
C PHE A 8 -3.65 -9.32 5.36
N GLU A 9 -3.21 -10.57 5.47
CA GLU A 9 -4.09 -11.71 5.67
C GLU A 9 -4.82 -11.64 7.02
N THR A 10 -4.13 -11.25 8.08
CA THR A 10 -4.74 -11.08 9.40
C THR A 10 -5.81 -10.01 9.38
N MET A 11 -5.53 -8.88 8.73
CA MET A 11 -6.50 -7.79 8.57
C MET A 11 -7.76 -8.27 7.86
N ARG A 12 -7.62 -8.98 6.75
CA ARG A 12 -8.75 -9.51 5.98
C ARG A 12 -9.57 -10.52 6.78
N THR A 13 -8.90 -11.42 7.49
CA THR A 13 -9.57 -12.41 8.33
C THR A 13 -10.40 -11.73 9.43
N GLN A 14 -9.85 -10.70 10.07
CA GLN A 14 -10.56 -9.94 11.10
C GLN A 14 -11.78 -9.20 10.56
N LEU A 15 -11.70 -8.69 9.34
CA LEU A 15 -12.83 -8.00 8.70
C LEU A 15 -13.94 -8.97 8.26
N GLY A 16 -13.57 -10.21 7.91
CA GLY A 16 -14.53 -11.19 7.45
C GLY A 16 -15.32 -10.71 6.22
N ALA A 17 -16.63 -10.87 6.23
CA ALA A 17 -17.48 -10.47 5.12
C ALA A 17 -17.45 -8.95 4.84
N ALA A 18 -17.16 -8.12 5.84
CA ALA A 18 -17.03 -6.68 5.65
C ALA A 18 -15.80 -6.30 4.83
N GLY A 19 -14.80 -7.19 4.75
CA GLY A 19 -13.58 -6.94 3.99
C GLY A 19 -13.80 -6.74 2.50
N VAL A 20 -14.90 -7.24 1.92
CA VAL A 20 -15.23 -7.03 0.51
C VAL A 20 -15.56 -5.57 0.19
N LYS A 21 -15.88 -4.77 1.19
CA LYS A 21 -16.18 -3.34 1.05
C LYS A 21 -14.93 -2.46 1.11
N VAL A 22 -13.78 -3.05 1.40
CA VAL A 22 -12.51 -2.34 1.47
C VAL A 22 -11.72 -2.64 0.22
N GLN A 23 -11.36 -1.59 -0.52
CA GLN A 23 -10.55 -1.71 -1.75
C GLN A 23 -9.08 -1.47 -1.41
N PRO A 24 -8.25 -2.51 -1.39
CA PRO A 24 -6.80 -2.33 -1.24
C PRO A 24 -6.20 -1.77 -2.52
N VAL A 25 -5.33 -0.78 -2.38
CA VAL A 25 -4.62 -0.16 -3.50
C VAL A 25 -3.14 -0.12 -3.15
N PHE A 26 -2.32 -0.61 -4.07
CA PHE A 26 -0.88 -0.58 -3.97
C PHE A 26 -0.32 0.36 -5.04
N ILE A 27 0.55 1.27 -4.66
CA ILE A 27 1.19 2.21 -5.60
C ILE A 27 2.69 2.00 -5.49
N THR A 28 3.34 1.67 -6.61
CA THR A 28 4.80 1.53 -6.61
C THR A 28 5.49 2.88 -6.58
N VAL A 29 6.61 2.96 -5.85
CA VAL A 29 7.53 4.09 -5.91
C VAL A 29 8.72 3.83 -6.83
N ASP A 30 8.76 2.66 -7.46
CA ASP A 30 9.84 2.27 -8.37
C ASP A 30 9.28 1.71 -9.70
N PRO A 31 8.68 2.57 -10.53
CA PRO A 31 8.08 2.11 -11.78
C PRO A 31 9.10 1.57 -12.80
N GLU A 32 10.39 1.87 -12.63
CA GLU A 32 11.43 1.36 -13.51
C GLU A 32 11.61 -0.16 -13.36
N ARG A 33 11.62 -0.68 -12.12
CA ARG A 33 11.73 -2.11 -11.84
C ARG A 33 10.37 -2.79 -11.79
N ASP A 34 9.37 -2.09 -11.27
CA ASP A 34 8.02 -2.62 -11.11
C ASP A 34 7.19 -2.37 -12.36
N THR A 35 7.43 -3.18 -13.38
CA THR A 35 6.62 -3.15 -14.62
C THR A 35 5.20 -3.61 -14.32
N ALA A 36 4.27 -3.36 -15.26
CA ALA A 36 2.90 -3.80 -15.12
C ALA A 36 2.78 -5.32 -14.89
N ALA A 37 3.59 -6.11 -15.60
CA ALA A 37 3.59 -7.58 -15.44
C ALA A 37 4.09 -7.99 -14.05
N VAL A 38 5.17 -7.37 -13.57
CA VAL A 38 5.74 -7.63 -12.24
C VAL A 38 4.73 -7.30 -11.15
N LEU A 39 4.08 -6.14 -11.23
CA LEU A 39 3.06 -5.74 -10.26
C LEU A 39 1.86 -6.67 -10.26
N LYS A 40 1.40 -7.08 -11.43
CA LYS A 40 0.28 -8.00 -11.56
C LYS A 40 0.54 -9.32 -10.84
N ASP A 41 1.72 -9.89 -11.04
CA ASP A 41 2.11 -11.13 -10.38
C ASP A 41 2.27 -10.94 -8.87
N TYR A 42 2.84 -9.81 -8.46
CA TYR A 42 3.07 -9.51 -7.05
C TYR A 42 1.75 -9.37 -6.28
N VAL A 43 0.81 -8.58 -6.78
CA VAL A 43 -0.44 -8.32 -6.05
C VAL A 43 -1.38 -9.52 -6.03
N ARG A 44 -1.23 -10.47 -6.95
CA ARG A 44 -2.00 -11.72 -6.93
C ARG A 44 -1.81 -12.52 -5.65
N THR A 45 -0.64 -12.41 -5.03
CA THR A 45 -0.37 -13.11 -3.77
C THR A 45 -1.24 -12.61 -2.61
N PHE A 46 -1.81 -11.41 -2.75
CA PHE A 46 -2.66 -10.79 -1.74
C PHE A 46 -4.15 -10.93 -2.02
N GLY A 47 -4.52 -11.32 -3.24
CA GLY A 47 -5.90 -11.50 -3.66
C GLY A 47 -6.16 -10.88 -5.03
N ASP A 48 -7.24 -11.32 -5.68
CA ASP A 48 -7.58 -10.87 -7.04
C ASP A 48 -8.15 -9.45 -7.07
N ASP A 49 -8.54 -8.91 -5.92
CA ASP A 49 -9.20 -7.61 -5.78
C ASP A 49 -8.24 -6.47 -5.44
N VAL A 50 -6.95 -6.74 -5.31
CA VAL A 50 -5.95 -5.70 -5.05
C VAL A 50 -5.63 -4.96 -6.34
N ILE A 51 -5.75 -3.63 -6.29
CA ILE A 51 -5.40 -2.77 -7.42
C ILE A 51 -3.95 -2.33 -7.26
N ALA A 52 -3.15 -2.51 -8.30
CA ALA A 52 -1.78 -2.02 -8.37
C ALA A 52 -1.71 -0.87 -9.38
N LEU A 53 -1.15 0.24 -8.97
CA LEU A 53 -0.98 1.42 -9.80
C LEU A 53 0.50 1.72 -10.01
N ARG A 54 0.83 2.13 -11.22
CA ARG A 54 2.15 2.65 -11.57
C ARG A 54 1.99 3.82 -12.52
N GLY A 55 2.96 4.70 -12.50
CA GLY A 55 2.97 5.86 -13.39
C GLY A 55 4.39 6.15 -13.87
N THR A 56 4.57 7.29 -14.51
CA THR A 56 5.90 7.80 -14.82
C THR A 56 6.61 8.20 -13.54
N LEU A 57 7.93 8.40 -13.62
CA LEU A 57 8.69 8.89 -12.46
C LEU A 57 8.15 10.24 -11.98
N GLU A 58 7.77 11.14 -12.90
CA GLU A 58 7.17 12.42 -12.55
C GLU A 58 5.85 12.27 -11.82
N GLN A 59 4.99 11.36 -12.28
CA GLN A 59 3.72 11.07 -11.61
C GLN A 59 3.95 10.47 -10.23
N THR A 60 4.92 9.59 -10.09
CA THR A 60 5.29 8.98 -8.82
C THR A 60 5.76 10.04 -7.83
N GLN A 61 6.60 10.96 -8.27
CA GLN A 61 7.09 12.07 -7.43
C GLN A 61 5.96 13.02 -7.03
N ALA A 62 5.03 13.30 -7.95
CA ALA A 62 3.88 14.15 -7.66
C ALA A 62 2.97 13.51 -6.60
N ALA A 63 2.68 12.22 -6.71
CA ALA A 63 1.90 11.48 -5.74
C ALA A 63 2.58 11.47 -4.37
N ALA A 64 3.90 11.23 -4.34
CA ALA A 64 4.67 11.24 -3.10
C ALA A 64 4.60 12.60 -2.39
N ARG A 65 4.68 13.70 -3.13
CA ARG A 65 4.54 15.04 -2.56
C ARG A 65 3.15 15.28 -2.00
N GLU A 66 2.12 14.84 -2.72
CA GLU A 66 0.73 15.01 -2.28
C GLU A 66 0.44 14.25 -0.99
N PHE A 67 0.94 13.04 -0.87
CA PHE A 67 0.79 12.22 0.34
C PHE A 67 1.86 12.50 1.40
N LYS A 68 2.83 13.37 1.11
CA LYS A 68 3.94 13.70 2.01
C LYS A 68 4.75 12.47 2.43
N VAL A 69 4.95 11.56 1.49
CA VAL A 69 5.80 10.39 1.69
C VAL A 69 7.16 10.62 1.05
N PHE A 70 8.18 10.06 1.68
CA PHE A 70 9.55 10.11 1.20
C PHE A 70 9.90 8.82 0.49
N PHE A 71 10.62 8.92 -0.63
CA PHE A 71 11.29 7.78 -1.21
C PHE A 71 12.56 8.22 -1.91
N GLY A 72 13.53 7.30 -2.02
CA GLY A 72 14.79 7.58 -2.69
C GLY A 72 15.57 6.30 -2.93
N LYS A 73 16.43 6.32 -3.95
CA LYS A 73 17.31 5.20 -4.27
C LYS A 73 18.49 5.17 -3.31
N VAL A 74 18.82 3.98 -2.81
CA VAL A 74 20.02 3.73 -2.01
C VAL A 74 20.91 2.80 -2.82
N PRO A 75 22.12 3.22 -3.23
CA PRO A 75 23.02 2.38 -4.02
C PRO A 75 23.33 1.06 -3.32
N GLY A 76 23.30 -0.03 -4.07
CA GLY A 76 23.66 -1.34 -3.57
C GLY A 76 25.18 -1.59 -3.66
N LYS A 77 25.60 -2.79 -3.24
CA LYS A 77 27.00 -3.20 -3.26
C LYS A 77 27.51 -3.49 -4.66
N THR A 78 26.63 -3.85 -5.57
CA THR A 78 26.95 -4.17 -6.97
C THR A 78 26.59 -2.98 -7.84
N GLU A 79 27.43 -2.67 -8.84
CA GLU A 79 27.15 -1.60 -9.79
C GLU A 79 25.78 -1.82 -10.46
N GLY A 80 24.97 -0.76 -10.53
CA GLY A 80 23.63 -0.80 -11.09
C GLY A 80 22.55 -1.36 -10.16
N SER A 81 22.93 -1.93 -9.01
CA SER A 81 21.96 -2.38 -8.01
C SER A 81 21.58 -1.24 -7.07
N TYR A 82 20.35 -1.26 -6.60
CA TYR A 82 19.87 -0.28 -5.62
C TYR A 82 18.67 -0.82 -4.85
N THR A 83 18.42 -0.24 -3.70
CA THR A 83 17.20 -0.41 -2.94
C THR A 83 16.45 0.92 -2.89
N ILE A 84 15.16 0.86 -2.58
CA ILE A 84 14.35 2.06 -2.37
C ILE A 84 14.13 2.23 -0.89
N ASP A 85 14.57 3.38 -0.38
CA ASP A 85 14.22 3.83 0.97
C ASP A 85 12.94 4.65 0.86
N HIS A 86 11.94 4.34 1.67
CA HIS A 86 10.64 5.01 1.59
C HIS A 86 9.94 5.07 2.94
N THR A 87 9.01 6.01 3.06
CA THR A 87 8.09 6.05 4.19
C THR A 87 7.22 4.80 4.17
N ALA A 88 7.22 4.05 5.26
CA ALA A 88 6.43 2.83 5.38
C ALA A 88 5.12 3.11 6.10
N GLY A 89 3.99 2.83 5.44
CA GLY A 89 2.68 3.04 6.03
C GLY A 89 1.57 2.91 5.01
N SER A 90 0.36 2.99 5.51
CA SER A 90 -0.86 2.90 4.71
C SER A 90 -1.79 4.04 5.01
N PHE A 91 -2.40 4.61 3.98
CA PHE A 91 -3.44 5.61 4.12
C PHE A 91 -4.80 4.97 3.96
N VAL A 92 -5.75 5.38 4.80
CA VAL A 92 -7.14 4.92 4.70
C VAL A 92 -8.01 6.10 4.30
N PHE A 93 -8.75 5.92 3.21
CA PHE A 93 -9.70 6.90 2.69
C PHE A 93 -11.12 6.41 2.95
N ASP A 94 -12.01 7.35 3.28
CA ASP A 94 -13.43 7.05 3.38
C ASP A 94 -14.10 7.03 1.98
N PRO A 95 -15.39 6.66 1.89
CA PRO A 95 -16.10 6.65 0.60
C PRO A 95 -16.19 8.02 -0.08
N LYS A 96 -15.96 9.10 0.66
CA LYS A 96 -15.97 10.48 0.11
C LYS A 96 -14.58 10.89 -0.41
N GLY A 97 -13.58 10.01 -0.32
CA GLY A 97 -12.21 10.29 -0.75
C GLY A 97 -11.40 11.11 0.24
N GLN A 98 -11.83 11.21 1.49
CA GLN A 98 -11.09 11.92 2.54
C GLN A 98 -10.19 10.96 3.30
N VAL A 99 -8.95 11.41 3.59
CA VAL A 99 -8.02 10.64 4.43
C VAL A 99 -8.54 10.62 5.86
N ARG A 100 -8.72 9.43 6.41
CA ARG A 100 -9.20 9.26 7.78
C ARG A 100 -8.15 8.72 8.71
N LEU A 101 -7.23 7.89 8.20
CA LEU A 101 -6.19 7.24 9.01
C LEU A 101 -4.88 7.16 8.25
N PHE A 102 -3.78 7.24 8.99
CA PHE A 102 -2.46 6.81 8.56
C PHE A 102 -1.97 5.73 9.52
N VAL A 103 -1.66 4.55 8.97
CA VAL A 103 -1.20 3.40 9.74
C VAL A 103 0.27 3.16 9.45
N ARG A 104 1.12 3.28 10.45
CA ARG A 104 2.55 3.06 10.32
C ARG A 104 2.86 1.58 10.16
N TYR A 105 3.92 1.27 9.43
CA TYR A 105 4.45 -0.09 9.36
C TYR A 105 4.75 -0.61 10.76
N GLY A 106 4.35 -1.85 11.02
CA GLY A 106 4.48 -2.45 12.35
C GLY A 106 3.30 -2.18 13.27
N GLY A 107 2.32 -1.34 12.86
CA GLY A 107 1.05 -1.21 13.55
C GLY A 107 0.25 -2.52 13.48
N GLY A 108 -0.58 -2.80 14.47
CA GLY A 108 -1.31 -4.06 14.53
C GLY A 108 -2.41 -4.16 13.48
N ALA A 109 -2.48 -5.31 12.79
CA ALA A 109 -3.55 -5.59 11.83
C ALA A 109 -4.93 -5.60 12.49
N GLU A 110 -5.00 -6.04 13.73
CA GLU A 110 -6.24 -6.08 14.50
C GLU A 110 -6.77 -4.67 14.80
N ALA A 111 -5.88 -3.75 15.15
CA ALA A 111 -6.25 -2.35 15.39
C ALA A 111 -6.77 -1.69 14.10
N LEU A 112 -6.11 -1.93 12.98
CA LEU A 112 -6.56 -1.43 11.69
C LEU A 112 -7.93 -2.01 11.31
N ALA A 113 -8.12 -3.31 11.47
CA ALA A 113 -9.40 -3.96 11.17
C ALA A 113 -10.53 -3.37 12.01
N SER A 114 -10.28 -3.12 13.30
CA SER A 114 -11.25 -2.49 14.21
C SER A 114 -11.64 -1.10 13.71
N ASP A 115 -10.66 -0.28 13.33
CA ASP A 115 -10.92 1.07 12.83
C ASP A 115 -11.65 1.06 11.48
N LEU A 116 -11.31 0.12 10.59
CA LEU A 116 -12.01 -0.04 9.31
C LEU A 116 -13.47 -0.42 9.51
N LYS A 117 -13.77 -1.28 10.48
CA LYS A 117 -15.17 -1.62 10.81
C LYS A 117 -15.95 -0.39 11.22
N LEU A 118 -15.37 0.47 12.06
CA LEU A 118 -16.00 1.72 12.47
C LEU A 118 -16.28 2.64 11.27
N LEU A 119 -15.33 2.78 10.36
CA LEU A 119 -15.51 3.59 9.16
C LEU A 119 -16.57 3.02 8.22
N LEU A 120 -16.67 1.70 8.10
CA LEU A 120 -17.71 1.04 7.31
C LEU A 120 -19.09 1.23 7.91
N GLU A 121 -19.19 1.44 9.22
CA GLU A 121 -20.42 1.73 9.94
C GLU A 121 -20.81 3.22 9.89
N GLY A 122 -20.02 4.05 9.23
CA GLY A 122 -20.32 5.46 9.02
C GLY A 122 -19.66 6.42 10.00
N ALA A 123 -18.68 5.95 10.74
CA ALA A 123 -17.94 6.80 11.68
C ALA A 123 -17.14 7.92 11.02
#